data_7a2ea8bbe09ccb2a51957ea2834754c8
#
_entry.id   7a2ea8bbe09ccb2a51957ea2834754c8
#
_cell.length_a   1.000
_cell.length_b   1.000
_cell.length_c   1.000
_cell.angle_alpha   90.00
_cell.angle_beta   90.00
_cell.angle_gamma   90.00
#
_symmetry.space_group_name_H-M   'P 1'
#
loop_
_entity.id
_entity.type
_entity.pdbx_description
1 polymer ?
#
loop_
_entity_poly.entity_id
_entity_poly.type
_entity_poly.pdbx_seq_one_letter_code
_entity_poly.pdbx_strand_id
1 'polypeptide(L)'
;MLNVGCDVSLVSRYRQGVTRLTARATRRATIEGVHLGRIMEKISEKLGGNGGGHDGAAGFSNECDLIRAESAFIAELAKIRRGEIDDS
;
A
#
# COMPACT_ATOMS: atom_id res chain seq x y z
N MET A 1 -5.99 -0.36 -13.31
CA MET A 1 -4.87 -0.88 -12.50
C MET A 1 -3.65 0.01 -12.66
N LEU A 2 -3.04 0.40 -11.57
CA LEU A 2 -1.87 1.26 -11.57
C LEU A 2 -0.63 0.44 -11.24
N ASN A 3 0.37 0.50 -12.10
CA ASN A 3 1.64 -0.16 -11.84
C ASN A 3 2.54 0.81 -11.07
N VAL A 4 2.93 0.41 -9.87
CA VAL A 4 3.74 1.24 -8.99
C VAL A 4 5.16 0.67 -8.94
N GLY A 5 5.79 0.65 -10.09
CA GLY A 5 7.07 0.00 -10.27
C GLY A 5 6.90 -1.28 -11.07
N CYS A 6 7.99 -2.00 -11.27
CA CYS A 6 7.98 -3.17 -12.16
C CYS A 6 7.23 -4.37 -11.59
N ASP A 7 7.19 -4.50 -10.27
CA ASP A 7 6.72 -5.71 -9.62
C ASP A 7 5.59 -5.50 -8.63
N VAL A 8 5.06 -4.30 -8.56
CA VAL A 8 3.97 -3.97 -7.64
C VAL A 8 2.84 -3.31 -8.41
N SER A 9 1.62 -3.75 -8.18
CA SER A 9 0.45 -3.14 -8.79
C SER A 9 -0.54 -2.72 -7.71
N LEU A 10 -1.27 -1.66 -7.98
CA LEU A 10 -2.24 -1.10 -7.06
C LEU A 10 -3.55 -0.88 -7.79
N VAL A 11 -4.63 -1.39 -7.23
CA VAL A 11 -5.98 -1.12 -7.70
C VAL A 11 -6.66 -0.27 -6.65
N SER A 12 -7.18 0.87 -7.06
CA SER A 12 -7.88 1.76 -6.14
C SER A 12 -9.31 1.93 -6.57
N ARG A 13 -10.21 1.98 -5.61
CA ARG A 13 -11.64 2.17 -5.83
C ARG A 13 -12.18 3.17 -4.83
N TYR A 14 -13.08 4.00 -5.31
CA TYR A 14 -13.80 4.91 -4.45
C TYR A 14 -15.29 4.71 -4.67
N ARG A 15 -16.01 4.34 -3.63
CA ARG A 15 -17.44 4.08 -3.76
C ARG A 15 -18.14 4.41 -2.46
N GLN A 16 -19.22 5.18 -2.56
CA GLN A 16 -20.04 5.56 -1.41
C GLN A 16 -19.25 6.14 -0.25
N GLY A 17 -18.28 6.98 -0.57
CA GLY A 17 -17.46 7.64 0.43
C GLY A 17 -16.33 6.79 0.99
N VAL A 18 -16.17 5.56 0.50
CA VAL A 18 -15.13 4.65 0.99
C VAL A 18 -14.08 4.42 -0.09
N THR A 19 -12.83 4.65 0.27
CA THR A 19 -11.69 4.36 -0.58
C THR A 19 -11.15 2.98 -0.24
N ARG A 20 -10.92 2.16 -1.26
CA ARG A 20 -10.29 0.85 -1.10
C ARG A 20 -9.07 0.75 -1.97
N LEU A 21 -7.99 0.30 -1.38
CA LEU A 21 -6.76 0.00 -2.09
C LEU A 21 -6.53 -1.49 -2.01
N THR A 22 -6.19 -2.08 -3.15
CA THR A 22 -5.78 -3.49 -3.19
C THR A 22 -4.46 -3.53 -3.93
N ALA A 23 -3.45 -4.08 -3.30
CA ALA A 23 -2.11 -4.13 -3.89
C ALA A 23 -1.64 -5.56 -4.00
N ARG A 24 -0.85 -5.82 -5.03
CA ARG A 24 -0.21 -7.10 -5.24
C ARG A 24 1.24 -6.89 -5.61
N ALA A 25 2.10 -7.75 -5.12
CA ALA A 25 3.52 -7.70 -5.41
C ALA A 25 3.97 -9.07 -5.89
N THR A 26 4.93 -9.07 -6.82
CA THR A 26 5.53 -10.32 -7.27
C THR A 26 6.43 -10.89 -6.18
N ARG A 27 6.78 -12.15 -6.31
CA ARG A 27 7.71 -12.79 -5.40
C ARG A 27 9.05 -12.05 -5.37
N ARG A 28 9.48 -11.57 -6.53
CA ARG A 28 10.71 -10.80 -6.63
C ARG A 28 10.67 -9.54 -5.77
N ALA A 29 9.56 -8.82 -5.80
CA ALA A 29 9.41 -7.62 -4.99
C ALA A 29 9.43 -7.96 -3.49
N THR A 30 8.79 -9.05 -3.08
CA THR A 30 8.78 -9.43 -1.68
C THR A 30 10.17 -9.84 -1.21
N ILE A 31 10.95 -10.51 -2.06
CA ILE A 31 12.33 -10.86 -1.74
C ILE A 31 13.18 -9.61 -1.57
N GLU A 32 12.90 -8.57 -2.33
CA GLU A 32 13.63 -7.30 -2.25
C GLU A 32 13.22 -6.44 -1.07
N GLY A 33 12.29 -6.89 -0.26
CA GLY A 33 11.91 -6.19 0.96
C GLY A 33 10.54 -5.57 0.96
N VAL A 34 9.79 -5.68 -0.13
CA VAL A 34 8.43 -5.14 -0.18
C VAL A 34 7.49 -6.02 0.64
N HIS A 35 6.80 -5.41 1.59
CA HIS A 35 5.81 -6.11 2.40
C HIS A 35 4.52 -5.30 2.39
N LEU A 36 3.60 -5.69 1.53
CA LEU A 36 2.38 -4.91 1.32
C LEU A 36 1.49 -4.83 2.56
N GLY A 37 1.41 -5.91 3.32
CA GLY A 37 0.65 -5.91 4.56
C GLY A 37 1.10 -4.82 5.52
N ARG A 38 2.40 -4.65 5.68
CA ARG A 38 2.96 -3.61 6.53
C ARG A 38 2.68 -2.21 6.00
N ILE A 39 2.79 -2.06 4.69
CA ILE A 39 2.49 -0.77 4.06
C ILE A 39 1.06 -0.37 4.34
N MET A 40 0.13 -1.31 4.17
CA MET A 40 -1.28 -1.03 4.40
C MET A 40 -1.57 -0.74 5.87
N GLU A 41 -0.91 -1.45 6.78
CA GLU A 41 -1.05 -1.18 8.20
C GLU A 41 -0.58 0.23 8.55
N LYS A 42 0.56 0.65 8.00
CA LYS A 42 1.08 1.99 8.24
C LYS A 42 0.15 3.06 7.71
N ILE A 43 -0.42 2.84 6.54
CA ILE A 43 -1.39 3.78 5.98
C ILE A 43 -2.61 3.88 6.90
N SER A 44 -3.09 2.75 7.41
CA SER A 44 -4.25 2.77 8.31
C SER A 44 -3.93 3.49 9.62
N GLU A 45 -2.70 3.44 10.08
CA GLU A 45 -2.30 4.19 11.26
C GLU A 45 -2.30 5.70 11.00
N LYS A 46 -1.89 6.11 9.81
CA LYS A 46 -1.83 7.52 9.45
C LYS A 46 -3.19 8.12 9.12
N LEU A 47 -3.99 7.38 8.37
CA LEU A 47 -5.25 7.89 7.83
C LEU A 47 -6.48 7.36 8.56
N GLY A 48 -6.30 6.35 9.39
CA GLY A 48 -7.41 5.64 10.00
C GLY A 48 -7.93 4.55 9.09
N GLY A 49 -8.91 3.81 9.53
CA GLY A 49 -9.50 2.73 8.76
C GLY A 49 -8.84 1.39 9.02
N ASN A 50 -8.97 0.49 8.08
CA ASN A 50 -8.44 -0.87 8.20
C ASN A 50 -7.47 -1.17 7.07
N GLY A 51 -6.31 -1.67 7.42
CA GLY A 51 -5.31 -2.06 6.44
C GLY A 51 -4.49 -3.23 6.94
N GLY A 52 -4.09 -4.08 6.01
CA GLY A 52 -3.27 -5.23 6.34
C GLY A 52 -3.32 -6.28 5.27
N GLY A 53 -2.67 -7.40 5.52
CA GLY A 53 -2.62 -8.51 4.57
C GLY A 53 -1.30 -9.23 4.66
N HIS A 54 -0.92 -9.83 3.54
CA HIS A 54 0.33 -10.57 3.41
C HIS A 54 1.39 -9.73 2.71
N ASP A 55 2.59 -10.26 2.61
CA ASP A 55 3.68 -9.55 1.95
C ASP A 55 3.41 -9.31 0.46
N GLY A 56 2.80 -10.26 -0.21
CA GLY A 56 2.54 -10.18 -1.64
C GLY A 56 1.14 -9.74 -2.03
N ALA A 57 0.23 -9.57 -1.06
CA ALA A 57 -1.14 -9.15 -1.35
C ALA A 57 -1.74 -8.52 -0.10
N ALA A 58 -2.23 -7.32 -0.22
CA ALA A 58 -2.79 -6.60 0.92
C ALA A 58 -3.83 -5.58 0.48
N GLY A 59 -4.62 -5.12 1.43
CA GLY A 59 -5.68 -4.17 1.18
C GLY A 59 -5.81 -3.13 2.28
N PHE A 60 -6.47 -2.05 1.93
CA PHE A 60 -6.74 -0.93 2.83
C PHE A 60 -8.11 -0.38 2.50
N SER A 61 -8.86 0.01 3.52
CA SER A 61 -10.13 0.70 3.31
C SER A 61 -10.33 1.78 4.36
N ASN A 62 -10.82 2.92 3.92
CA ASN A 62 -11.11 4.05 4.80
C ASN A 62 -12.04 5.03 4.09
N GLU A 63 -12.68 5.88 4.88
CA GLU A 63 -13.50 6.98 4.37
C GLU A 63 -12.64 8.21 4.11
N CYS A 64 -11.56 8.04 3.39
CA CYS A 64 -10.65 9.14 3.07
C CYS A 64 -10.64 9.41 1.57
N ASP A 65 -9.96 10.49 1.18
CA ASP A 65 -9.77 10.84 -0.21
C ASP A 65 -8.92 9.77 -0.91
N LEU A 66 -9.37 9.34 -2.09
CA LEU A 66 -8.66 8.35 -2.90
C LEU A 66 -7.21 8.78 -3.19
N ILE A 67 -7.04 10.05 -3.58
CA ILE A 67 -5.72 10.57 -3.92
C ILE A 67 -4.81 10.54 -2.70
N ARG A 68 -5.35 10.84 -1.54
CA ARG A 68 -4.59 10.83 -0.30
C ARG A 68 -4.11 9.43 0.05
N ALA A 69 -4.98 8.44 -0.12
CA ALA A 69 -4.65 7.05 0.14
C ALA A 69 -3.58 6.55 -0.84
N GLU A 70 -3.73 6.86 -2.12
CA GLU A 70 -2.75 6.48 -3.13
C GLU A 70 -1.40 7.12 -2.87
N SER A 71 -1.40 8.40 -2.51
CA SER A 71 -0.16 9.12 -2.21
C SER A 71 0.55 8.52 -1.01
N ALA A 72 -0.20 8.14 0.01
CA ALA A 72 0.38 7.51 1.20
C ALA A 72 1.02 6.17 0.84
N PHE A 73 0.35 5.38 0.01
CA PHE A 73 0.88 4.09 -0.43
C PHE A 73 2.19 4.27 -1.20
N ILE A 74 2.19 5.19 -2.15
CA ILE A 74 3.38 5.46 -2.97
C ILE A 74 4.53 5.94 -2.11
N ALA A 75 4.26 6.79 -1.12
CA ALA A 75 5.29 7.30 -0.22
C ALA A 75 5.94 6.18 0.60
N GLU A 76 5.14 5.25 1.12
CA GLU A 76 5.67 4.14 1.90
C GLU A 76 6.49 3.19 1.01
N LEU A 77 6.00 2.93 -0.19
CA LEU A 77 6.73 2.08 -1.13
C LEU A 77 8.06 2.71 -1.53
N ALA A 78 8.08 4.02 -1.75
CA ALA A 78 9.30 4.73 -2.11
C ALA A 78 10.36 4.66 -1.03
N LYS A 79 9.98 4.66 0.24
CA LYS A 79 10.92 4.51 1.35
C LYS A 79 11.66 3.18 1.26
N ILE A 80 10.93 2.11 0.97
CA ILE A 80 11.53 0.78 0.85
C ILE A 80 12.53 0.77 -0.31
N ARG A 81 12.14 1.36 -1.44
CA ARG A 81 12.98 1.37 -2.63
C ARG A 81 14.24 2.19 -2.47
N ARG A 82 14.22 3.20 -1.62
CA ARG A 82 15.41 4.00 -1.33
C ARG A 82 16.29 3.36 -0.26
N GLY A 83 15.90 2.21 0.25
CA GLY A 83 16.63 1.56 1.32
C GLY A 83 16.38 2.16 2.68
N GLU A 84 15.37 2.99 2.82
CA GLU A 84 15.00 3.55 4.11
C GLU A 84 14.19 2.52 4.86
N ILE A 85 14.84 1.83 5.77
CA ILE A 85 14.18 0.81 6.57
C ILE A 85 13.49 1.48 7.73
N ASP A 86 12.22 1.20 7.86
CA ASP A 86 11.45 1.68 8.99
C ASP A 86 11.53 0.62 10.09
N ASP A 87 12.25 0.92 11.13
CA ASP A 87 12.53 0.00 12.22
C ASP A 87 11.46 -0.01 13.31
N SER A 88 10.47 0.76 13.13
CA SER A 88 9.42 0.85 14.13
C SER A 88 8.53 -0.37 14.19
#